data_071fb44cc94cc3a6c253406b56a7b4d5
#
_entry.id   071fb44cc94cc3a6c253406b56a7b4d5
#
_cell.length_a   1.000
_cell.length_b   1.000
_cell.length_c   1.000
_cell.angle_alpha   90.00
_cell.angle_beta   90.00
_cell.angle_gamma   90.00
#
_symmetry.space_group_name_H-M   'P 1'
#
loop_
_entity.id
_entity.type
_entity.pdbx_description
1 polymer ?
#
loop_
_entity_poly.entity_id
_entity_poly.type
_entity_poly.pdbx_seq_one_letter_code
_entity_poly.pdbx_strand_id
1 'polypeptide(L)'
;MKITFSSVLSIISFGVVLFSALILIQNQGYQSEKPVMFVTSGDKSLLLEKMTGAVVEGSNESTSNTILIDSSISYQMMDGFGYTLTGGSAWHLSEMDEPERKELLQELYGNAEHAIRINYLRISIGASDLDRETYSYNDLPEGETDEELSQFDIAPDREFLIPILKEILKINPDIKILASPWSPPTWLKTFDIPIENERDPKLPPTVGGGLNPKYEHVYANYLVKYIQAMAAEGISIDAITIQNEPHHHRNNPSLYMEADQMRNFVKNHLGPEFEAAGIESKIIIWDHNADRPEYPISILNDPEASKFIDGSAFHLYAGDIEALSTVKEAHPDKNLYFTEQYVNVNGDFGGDLMWHVENLIIGASRNWSKNVLQWNLTSNPDLTPYTPFGGCTVCLGAVTIDGNEVSRNQGYYAIAHASKFIPDGSVRINSTELDDLPNVAFKTPSNQVVMIILNKSSEEESINTRLNSKTYNTSVPASSVATIVF
;
A
#
# COMPACT_ATOMS: atom_id res chain seq x y z
N MET A 1 47.91 45.84 28.84
CA MET A 1 46.86 44.90 29.11
C MET A 1 47.47 43.50 28.99
N LYS A 2 47.77 42.84 30.10
CA LYS A 2 48.45 41.52 30.12
C LYS A 2 47.32 40.47 30.11
N ILE A 3 47.15 39.76 29.02
CA ILE A 3 46.30 38.58 28.94
C ILE A 3 47.11 37.40 29.45
N THR A 4 46.71 36.81 30.54
CA THR A 4 47.41 35.71 31.20
C THR A 4 47.18 34.40 30.43
N PHE A 5 48.26 33.65 30.24
CA PHE A 5 48.37 32.37 29.49
C PHE A 5 47.54 31.18 30.06
N SER A 6 46.79 31.44 31.14
CA SER A 6 46.04 30.38 31.85
C SER A 6 44.67 30.01 31.23
N SER A 7 44.11 30.87 30.37
CA SER A 7 42.75 30.66 29.81
C SER A 7 42.73 29.81 28.53
N VAL A 8 43.88 29.63 27.87
CA VAL A 8 43.99 28.89 26.60
C VAL A 8 44.16 27.38 26.84
N LEU A 9 44.77 26.96 27.95
CA LEU A 9 44.96 25.54 28.27
C LEU A 9 43.66 24.84 28.70
N SER A 10 42.68 25.55 29.29
CA SER A 10 41.40 24.95 29.72
C SER A 10 40.44 24.69 28.56
N ILE A 11 40.53 25.45 27.47
CA ILE A 11 39.65 25.27 26.29
C ILE A 11 40.14 24.10 25.43
N ILE A 12 41.43 23.85 25.36
CA ILE A 12 42.04 22.75 24.61
C ILE A 12 41.77 21.40 25.31
N SER A 13 41.80 21.37 26.66
CA SER A 13 41.50 20.14 27.42
C SER A 13 40.02 19.72 27.33
N PHE A 14 39.07 20.67 27.23
CA PHE A 14 37.68 20.38 27.11
C PHE A 14 37.29 19.88 25.68
N GLY A 15 37.98 20.42 24.65
CA GLY A 15 37.76 19.98 23.25
C GLY A 15 38.28 18.56 22.99
N VAL A 16 39.41 18.16 23.60
CA VAL A 16 39.97 16.81 23.43
C VAL A 16 39.14 15.75 24.17
N VAL A 17 38.58 16.07 25.34
CA VAL A 17 37.70 15.12 26.08
C VAL A 17 36.38 14.94 25.38
N LEU A 18 35.77 15.98 24.77
CA LEU A 18 34.53 15.86 23.98
C LEU A 18 34.74 15.08 22.66
N PHE A 19 35.91 15.28 21.99
CA PHE A 19 36.22 14.53 20.78
C PHE A 19 36.52 13.04 21.06
N SER A 20 37.16 12.73 22.19
CA SER A 20 37.40 11.36 22.65
C SER A 20 36.12 10.66 23.10
N ALA A 21 35.14 11.38 23.69
CA ALA A 21 33.84 10.86 24.05
C ALA A 21 32.96 10.60 22.81
N LEU A 22 33.02 11.45 21.76
CA LEU A 22 32.33 11.19 20.49
C LEU A 22 32.90 10.00 19.72
N ILE A 23 34.24 9.79 19.77
CA ILE A 23 34.87 8.62 19.12
C ILE A 23 34.60 7.32 19.90
N LEU A 24 34.41 7.39 21.21
CA LEU A 24 34.03 6.22 22.03
C LEU A 24 32.58 5.83 21.89
N ILE A 25 31.69 6.75 21.52
CA ILE A 25 30.27 6.44 21.23
C ILE A 25 30.12 5.80 19.84
N GLN A 26 31.02 6.06 18.89
CA GLN A 26 31.02 5.43 17.56
C GLN A 26 31.56 3.99 17.50
N ASN A 27 32.15 3.50 18.59
CA ASN A 27 32.75 2.16 18.69
C ASN A 27 32.04 1.21 19.71
N GLN A 28 30.82 1.50 20.08
CA GLN A 28 29.97 0.39 20.58
C GLN A 28 29.64 -0.45 19.36
N GLY A 29 30.41 -1.48 19.14
CA GLY A 29 30.15 -2.49 18.12
C GLY A 29 28.70 -2.94 18.24
N TYR A 30 27.95 -2.78 17.16
CA TYR A 30 26.68 -3.44 16.96
C TYR A 30 26.89 -4.91 17.30
N GLN A 31 26.46 -5.35 18.47
CA GLN A 31 26.21 -6.78 18.68
C GLN A 31 25.07 -7.08 17.70
N SER A 32 25.38 -7.77 16.62
CA SER A 32 24.34 -8.28 15.73
C SER A 32 23.40 -9.11 16.59
N GLU A 33 22.18 -8.64 16.75
CA GLU A 33 21.14 -9.48 17.35
C GLU A 33 21.11 -10.79 16.57
N LYS A 34 20.92 -11.90 17.30
CA LYS A 34 20.83 -13.21 16.62
C LYS A 34 19.66 -13.17 15.65
N PRO A 35 19.81 -13.75 14.45
CA PRO A 35 18.71 -13.83 13.51
C PRO A 35 17.45 -14.43 14.15
N VAL A 36 16.31 -13.89 13.77
CA VAL A 36 14.99 -14.28 14.30
C VAL A 36 14.08 -14.61 13.12
N MET A 37 13.28 -15.65 13.26
CA MET A 37 12.27 -16.05 12.28
C MET A 37 10.86 -15.91 12.86
N PHE A 38 9.91 -15.44 12.04
CA PHE A 38 8.48 -15.40 12.34
C PHE A 38 7.76 -16.23 11.29
N VAL A 39 6.79 -17.05 11.71
CA VAL A 39 6.11 -18.02 10.84
C VAL A 39 4.59 -17.92 10.97
N THR A 40 3.92 -18.01 9.82
CA THR A 40 2.49 -18.31 9.74
C THR A 40 2.30 -19.55 8.88
N SER A 41 1.61 -20.57 9.42
CA SER A 41 1.30 -21.81 8.70
C SER A 41 -0.12 -21.81 8.16
N GLY A 42 -0.33 -22.49 7.03
CA GLY A 42 -1.63 -22.56 6.36
C GLY A 42 -2.70 -23.29 7.20
N ASP A 43 -2.33 -24.14 8.13
CA ASP A 43 -3.21 -24.86 9.06
C ASP A 43 -3.55 -24.04 10.34
N LYS A 44 -3.06 -22.79 10.43
CA LYS A 44 -3.21 -21.87 11.58
C LYS A 44 -2.53 -22.35 12.88
N SER A 45 -1.68 -23.37 12.86
CA SER A 45 -0.96 -23.82 14.05
C SER A 45 0.11 -22.82 14.50
N LEU A 46 0.61 -22.00 13.57
CA LEU A 46 1.50 -20.86 13.80
C LEU A 46 0.89 -19.61 13.17
N LEU A 47 0.82 -18.50 13.91
CA LEU A 47 0.19 -17.26 13.48
C LEU A 47 1.12 -16.08 13.81
N LEU A 48 2.04 -15.77 12.88
CA LEU A 48 3.14 -14.81 13.04
C LEU A 48 4.01 -15.13 14.29
N GLU A 49 4.17 -16.42 14.55
CA GLU A 49 4.85 -16.91 15.75
C GLU A 49 6.36 -16.70 15.67
N LYS A 50 6.96 -16.21 16.75
CA LYS A 50 8.40 -15.96 16.87
C LYS A 50 9.15 -17.25 17.20
N MET A 51 9.90 -17.77 16.24
CA MET A 51 10.68 -19.00 16.35
C MET A 51 12.09 -18.70 16.85
N THR A 52 12.28 -18.72 18.16
CA THR A 52 13.58 -18.42 18.77
C THR A 52 14.58 -19.56 18.54
N GLY A 53 15.78 -19.25 18.00
CA GLY A 53 16.84 -20.22 17.74
C GLY A 53 16.62 -21.06 16.47
N ALA A 54 15.60 -20.80 15.68
CA ALA A 54 15.32 -21.50 14.42
C ALA A 54 16.34 -21.16 13.31
N VAL A 55 17.03 -20.04 13.40
CA VAL A 55 18.07 -19.61 12.46
C VAL A 55 19.43 -19.74 13.15
N VAL A 56 20.29 -20.61 12.64
CA VAL A 56 21.58 -20.94 13.26
C VAL A 56 22.71 -20.63 12.30
N GLU A 57 23.74 -19.90 12.75
CA GLU A 57 24.97 -19.73 11.99
C GLU A 57 25.65 -21.11 11.83
N GLY A 58 25.81 -21.57 10.59
CA GLY A 58 26.23 -22.93 10.27
C GLY A 58 27.48 -23.01 9.40
N SER A 59 27.83 -24.24 9.00
CA SER A 59 28.91 -24.50 8.06
C SER A 59 28.47 -24.22 6.62
N ASN A 60 29.46 -23.97 5.74
CA ASN A 60 29.24 -23.70 4.30
C ASN A 60 28.87 -24.96 3.48
N GLU A 61 28.21 -25.95 4.07
CA GLU A 61 27.72 -27.10 3.31
C GLU A 61 26.61 -26.65 2.36
N SER A 62 26.79 -26.88 1.07
CA SER A 62 25.80 -26.52 0.05
C SER A 62 24.70 -27.59 0.07
N THR A 63 23.47 -27.16 0.38
CA THR A 63 22.25 -27.93 0.11
C THR A 63 21.64 -27.50 -1.22
N SER A 64 20.68 -28.27 -1.74
CA SER A 64 19.92 -27.92 -2.95
C SER A 64 19.21 -26.55 -2.79
N ASN A 65 18.76 -26.20 -1.57
CA ASN A 65 18.03 -24.99 -1.26
C ASN A 65 18.97 -23.92 -0.68
N THR A 66 19.85 -23.36 -1.50
CA THR A 66 20.76 -22.29 -1.08
C THR A 66 20.31 -20.96 -1.64
N ILE A 67 20.00 -19.99 -0.76
CA ILE A 67 19.67 -18.62 -1.11
C ILE A 67 20.87 -17.73 -0.86
N LEU A 68 21.36 -17.08 -1.91
CA LEU A 68 22.41 -16.06 -1.82
C LEU A 68 21.74 -14.69 -1.74
N ILE A 69 22.00 -13.95 -0.66
CA ILE A 69 21.56 -12.55 -0.52
C ILE A 69 22.77 -11.66 -0.77
N ASP A 70 22.67 -10.80 -1.77
CA ASP A 70 23.70 -9.81 -2.11
C ASP A 70 23.17 -8.38 -1.89
N SER A 71 23.53 -7.79 -0.78
CA SER A 71 23.14 -6.43 -0.42
C SER A 71 23.85 -5.32 -1.20
N SER A 72 24.82 -5.67 -2.06
CA SER A 72 25.48 -4.71 -2.95
C SER A 72 24.67 -4.42 -4.21
N ILE A 73 23.73 -5.32 -4.56
CA ILE A 73 22.78 -5.15 -5.68
C ILE A 73 21.45 -4.70 -5.09
N SER A 74 21.04 -3.47 -5.40
CA SER A 74 19.80 -2.88 -4.92
C SER A 74 18.86 -2.52 -6.06
N TYR A 75 17.57 -2.53 -5.75
CA TYR A 75 16.47 -2.23 -6.67
C TYR A 75 15.65 -1.04 -6.16
N GLN A 76 14.33 -1.12 -6.19
CA GLN A 76 13.48 -0.04 -5.72
C GLN A 76 13.49 0.10 -4.20
N MET A 77 13.25 1.32 -3.75
CA MET A 77 12.94 1.64 -2.36
C MET A 77 11.45 1.42 -2.12
N MET A 78 11.12 0.74 -1.02
CA MET A 78 9.74 0.48 -0.61
C MET A 78 9.16 1.70 0.07
N ASP A 79 7.90 2.01 -0.27
CA ASP A 79 7.10 3.05 0.37
C ASP A 79 6.23 2.46 1.50
N GLY A 80 5.84 1.17 1.41
CA GLY A 80 5.16 0.49 2.51
C GLY A 80 4.18 -0.60 2.11
N PHE A 81 3.48 -1.12 3.13
CA PHE A 81 2.52 -2.21 3.03
C PHE A 81 1.27 -1.88 3.86
N GLY A 82 0.10 -2.27 3.36
CA GLY A 82 -1.14 -1.99 4.09
C GLY A 82 -2.42 -2.35 3.35
N TYR A 83 -3.44 -1.53 3.53
CA TYR A 83 -4.81 -1.82 3.10
C TYR A 83 -5.53 -0.56 2.66
N THR A 84 -6.70 -0.75 2.05
CA THR A 84 -7.67 0.33 1.86
C THR A 84 -8.52 0.49 3.13
N LEU A 85 -8.48 1.68 3.70
CA LEU A 85 -9.45 2.12 4.72
C LEU A 85 -10.67 2.66 3.98
N THR A 86 -11.59 1.77 3.62
CA THR A 86 -12.87 2.12 2.98
C THR A 86 -13.79 2.86 3.96
N GLY A 87 -14.81 3.55 3.48
CA GLY A 87 -15.82 4.14 4.36
C GLY A 87 -16.50 3.10 5.25
N GLY A 88 -16.75 1.89 4.74
CA GLY A 88 -17.24 0.76 5.54
C GLY A 88 -16.24 0.32 6.61
N SER A 89 -14.95 0.28 6.30
CA SER A 89 -13.92 -0.01 7.31
C SER A 89 -13.86 1.04 8.39
N ALA A 90 -13.94 2.31 8.03
CA ALA A 90 -13.96 3.41 9.00
C ALA A 90 -15.24 3.36 9.87
N TRP A 91 -16.37 3.02 9.26
CA TRP A 91 -17.62 2.82 10.00
C TRP A 91 -17.51 1.68 11.01
N HIS A 92 -17.04 0.47 10.63
CA HIS A 92 -16.84 -0.64 11.57
C HIS A 92 -15.98 -0.23 12.77
N LEU A 93 -14.86 0.45 12.52
CA LEU A 93 -13.99 0.94 13.59
C LEU A 93 -14.69 1.96 14.48
N SER A 94 -15.55 2.82 13.94
CA SER A 94 -16.29 3.82 14.71
C SER A 94 -17.36 3.24 15.61
N GLU A 95 -17.93 2.08 15.25
CA GLU A 95 -18.95 1.36 16.04
C GLU A 95 -18.35 0.59 17.23
N MET A 96 -17.03 0.36 17.25
CA MET A 96 -16.36 -0.26 18.41
C MET A 96 -16.34 0.69 19.60
N ASP A 97 -16.35 0.12 20.82
CA ASP A 97 -16.04 0.87 22.02
C ASP A 97 -14.63 1.46 21.94
N GLU A 98 -14.44 2.67 22.48
CA GLU A 98 -13.19 3.42 22.33
C GLU A 98 -11.94 2.67 22.83
N PRO A 99 -11.95 1.95 23.99
CA PRO A 99 -10.77 1.21 24.44
C PRO A 99 -10.35 0.10 23.47
N GLU A 100 -11.29 -0.70 23.00
CA GLU A 100 -11.06 -1.84 22.10
C GLU A 100 -10.60 -1.36 20.73
N ARG A 101 -11.21 -0.29 20.21
CA ARG A 101 -10.77 0.37 18.97
C ARG A 101 -9.33 0.89 19.09
N LYS A 102 -8.99 1.54 20.19
CA LYS A 102 -7.62 2.02 20.43
C LYS A 102 -6.61 0.88 20.50
N GLU A 103 -6.95 -0.23 21.14
CA GLU A 103 -6.10 -1.41 21.22
C GLU A 103 -5.87 -1.99 19.82
N LEU A 104 -6.93 -2.16 19.03
CA LEU A 104 -6.82 -2.63 17.64
C LEU A 104 -5.96 -1.67 16.78
N LEU A 105 -6.20 -0.36 16.86
CA LEU A 105 -5.39 0.61 16.11
C LEU A 105 -3.92 0.60 16.54
N GLN A 106 -3.61 0.39 17.81
CA GLN A 106 -2.22 0.21 18.29
C GLN A 106 -1.60 -1.08 17.78
N GLU A 107 -2.36 -2.16 17.65
CA GLU A 107 -1.89 -3.41 17.03
C GLU A 107 -1.59 -3.21 15.55
N LEU A 108 -2.45 -2.51 14.82
CA LEU A 108 -2.31 -2.32 13.38
C LEU A 108 -1.19 -1.33 13.03
N TYR A 109 -1.11 -0.19 13.70
CA TYR A 109 -0.27 0.95 13.31
C TYR A 109 0.85 1.30 14.28
N GLY A 110 0.83 0.77 15.50
CA GLY A 110 1.79 1.10 16.55
C GLY A 110 3.17 0.45 16.37
N ASN A 111 4.05 0.71 17.35
CA ASN A 111 5.44 0.22 17.35
C ASN A 111 5.71 -0.88 18.39
N ALA A 112 4.69 -1.32 19.15
CA ALA A 112 4.84 -2.40 20.13
C ALA A 112 5.27 -3.72 19.48
N GLU A 113 5.79 -4.67 20.28
CA GLU A 113 6.26 -5.97 19.75
C GLU A 113 5.16 -6.75 19.04
N HIS A 114 3.93 -6.67 19.50
CA HIS A 114 2.77 -7.32 18.88
C HIS A 114 2.22 -6.58 17.65
N ALA A 115 2.56 -5.30 17.45
CA ALA A 115 2.05 -4.51 16.34
C ALA A 115 2.58 -4.98 14.98
N ILE A 116 1.74 -4.93 13.96
CA ILE A 116 2.10 -5.27 12.57
C ILE A 116 2.63 -4.08 11.75
N ARG A 117 2.52 -2.86 12.29
CA ARG A 117 3.16 -1.64 11.77
C ARG A 117 2.78 -1.28 10.35
N ILE A 118 1.49 -1.32 10.03
CA ILE A 118 1.00 -0.81 8.75
C ILE A 118 1.50 0.62 8.55
N ASN A 119 2.08 0.90 7.39
CA ASN A 119 2.73 2.17 7.08
C ASN A 119 2.28 2.80 5.76
N TYR A 120 1.29 2.20 5.09
CA TYR A 120 0.67 2.74 3.89
C TYR A 120 -0.83 2.46 3.90
N LEU A 121 -1.64 3.46 3.60
CA LEU A 121 -3.10 3.35 3.44
C LEU A 121 -3.52 3.79 2.05
N ARG A 122 -4.58 3.18 1.54
CA ARG A 122 -5.41 3.71 0.46
C ARG A 122 -6.75 4.14 1.02
N ILE A 123 -7.32 5.21 0.49
CA ILE A 123 -8.67 5.69 0.83
C ILE A 123 -9.41 6.05 -0.45
N SER A 124 -10.74 6.08 -0.41
CA SER A 124 -11.55 6.55 -1.54
C SER A 124 -11.67 8.08 -1.57
N ILE A 125 -11.83 8.65 -2.77
CA ILE A 125 -12.27 10.02 -2.99
C ILE A 125 -13.77 9.96 -3.32
N GLY A 126 -14.62 10.31 -2.36
CA GLY A 126 -16.03 9.95 -2.37
C GLY A 126 -16.22 8.49 -1.97
N ALA A 127 -17.39 7.93 -2.22
CA ALA A 127 -17.68 6.54 -1.88
C ALA A 127 -16.89 5.55 -2.73
N SER A 128 -16.50 4.44 -2.12
CA SER A 128 -16.14 3.18 -2.79
C SER A 128 -17.36 2.25 -2.88
N ASP A 129 -17.17 1.05 -3.42
CA ASP A 129 -18.20 0.01 -3.45
C ASP A 129 -18.40 -0.70 -2.09
N LEU A 130 -17.51 -0.44 -1.10
CA LEU A 130 -17.63 -0.86 0.29
C LEU A 130 -17.99 0.32 1.22
N ASP A 131 -18.94 1.13 0.80
CA ASP A 131 -19.55 2.20 1.57
C ASP A 131 -21.02 1.93 1.87
N ARG A 132 -21.60 2.62 2.84
CA ARG A 132 -23.00 2.49 3.25
C ARG A 132 -23.95 3.01 2.15
N GLU A 133 -23.49 4.00 1.40
CA GLU A 133 -24.19 4.61 0.27
C GLU A 133 -23.18 5.22 -0.70
N THR A 134 -23.61 5.49 -1.93
CA THR A 134 -22.79 6.20 -2.91
C THR A 134 -22.91 7.70 -2.71
N TYR A 135 -21.77 8.39 -2.69
CA TYR A 135 -21.70 9.85 -2.62
C TYR A 135 -20.47 10.37 -3.34
N SER A 136 -20.54 11.62 -3.73
CA SER A 136 -19.38 12.45 -4.06
C SER A 136 -19.40 13.71 -3.18
N TYR A 137 -18.45 14.59 -3.37
CA TYR A 137 -18.38 15.85 -2.59
C TYR A 137 -19.08 17.01 -3.26
N ASN A 138 -19.81 16.76 -4.35
CA ASN A 138 -20.60 17.78 -5.06
C ASN A 138 -21.80 17.12 -5.77
N ASP A 139 -22.63 16.40 -5.03
CA ASP A 139 -23.83 15.77 -5.57
C ASP A 139 -24.95 16.80 -5.68
N LEU A 140 -25.56 16.87 -6.85
CA LEU A 140 -26.59 17.86 -7.19
C LEU A 140 -27.88 17.17 -7.66
N PRO A 141 -29.04 17.84 -7.54
CA PRO A 141 -30.26 17.41 -8.18
C PRO A 141 -30.09 17.20 -9.69
N GLU A 142 -30.87 16.25 -10.25
CA GLU A 142 -30.81 15.94 -11.68
C GLU A 142 -31.01 17.19 -12.56
N GLY A 143 -30.09 17.38 -13.49
CA GLY A 143 -30.07 18.52 -14.43
C GLY A 143 -29.39 19.77 -13.92
N GLU A 144 -28.97 19.82 -12.65
CA GLU A 144 -28.16 20.91 -12.11
C GLU A 144 -26.66 20.66 -12.35
N THR A 145 -25.90 21.77 -12.42
CA THR A 145 -24.43 21.76 -12.54
C THR A 145 -23.82 22.85 -11.66
N ASP A 146 -22.59 22.63 -11.18
CA ASP A 146 -21.83 23.58 -10.36
C ASP A 146 -20.36 23.65 -10.85
N GLU A 147 -20.16 24.27 -12.01
CA GLU A 147 -18.83 24.31 -12.64
C GLU A 147 -17.77 25.05 -11.78
N GLU A 148 -18.19 25.91 -10.84
CA GLU A 148 -17.30 26.57 -9.88
C GLU A 148 -17.05 25.75 -8.61
N LEU A 149 -17.70 24.57 -8.47
CA LEU A 149 -17.65 23.71 -7.29
C LEU A 149 -17.94 24.51 -5.99
N SER A 150 -18.92 25.38 -6.03
CA SER A 150 -19.32 26.24 -4.90
C SER A 150 -20.00 25.45 -3.78
N GLN A 151 -20.59 24.28 -4.10
CA GLN A 151 -21.24 23.36 -3.18
C GLN A 151 -20.36 22.17 -2.79
N PHE A 152 -19.05 22.19 -3.17
CA PHE A 152 -18.12 21.13 -2.80
C PHE A 152 -17.93 21.07 -1.29
N ASP A 153 -18.17 19.89 -0.67
CA ASP A 153 -17.92 19.65 0.75
C ASP A 153 -17.58 18.17 1.02
N ILE A 154 -16.52 17.92 1.77
CA ILE A 154 -16.12 16.58 2.25
C ILE A 154 -16.89 16.15 3.50
N ALA A 155 -18.05 16.74 3.75
CA ALA A 155 -18.89 16.44 4.91
C ALA A 155 -19.17 14.93 5.14
N PRO A 156 -19.41 14.10 4.09
CA PRO A 156 -19.60 12.67 4.29
C PRO A 156 -18.41 11.98 4.98
N ASP A 157 -17.19 12.35 4.65
CA ASP A 157 -15.99 11.75 5.25
C ASP A 157 -15.77 12.18 6.69
N ARG A 158 -16.33 13.33 7.10
CA ARG A 158 -16.25 13.81 8.49
C ARG A 158 -17.07 12.96 9.45
N GLU A 159 -17.97 12.12 8.95
CA GLU A 159 -18.76 11.25 9.81
C GLU A 159 -17.92 10.11 10.42
N PHE A 160 -17.14 9.40 9.60
CA PHE A 160 -16.36 8.23 10.02
C PHE A 160 -14.91 8.27 9.58
N LEU A 161 -14.61 8.49 8.30
CA LEU A 161 -13.28 8.32 7.72
C LEU A 161 -12.25 9.27 8.36
N ILE A 162 -12.54 10.56 8.40
CA ILE A 162 -11.64 11.58 8.94
C ILE A 162 -11.37 11.38 10.45
N PRO A 163 -12.36 11.11 11.31
CA PRO A 163 -12.10 10.78 12.72
C PRO A 163 -11.15 9.59 12.89
N ILE A 164 -11.36 8.49 12.17
CA ILE A 164 -10.50 7.30 12.27
C ILE A 164 -9.10 7.59 11.73
N LEU A 165 -8.96 8.28 10.59
CA LEU A 165 -7.66 8.72 10.09
C LEU A 165 -6.89 9.56 11.11
N LYS A 166 -7.57 10.47 11.81
CA LYS A 166 -6.94 11.28 12.87
C LYS A 166 -6.50 10.45 14.08
N GLU A 167 -7.21 9.35 14.40
CA GLU A 167 -6.74 8.41 15.44
C GLU A 167 -5.50 7.64 14.94
N ILE A 168 -5.48 7.18 13.70
CA ILE A 168 -4.33 6.49 13.07
C ILE A 168 -3.12 7.41 13.03
N LEU A 169 -3.27 8.65 12.56
CA LEU A 169 -2.18 9.64 12.47
C LEU A 169 -1.58 10.03 13.83
N LYS A 170 -2.33 9.93 14.92
CA LYS A 170 -1.77 10.08 16.27
C LYS A 170 -0.85 8.93 16.68
N ILE A 171 -1.07 7.73 16.12
CA ILE A 171 -0.27 6.53 16.40
C ILE A 171 0.93 6.46 15.45
N ASN A 172 0.68 6.68 14.16
CA ASN A 172 1.69 6.68 13.10
C ASN A 172 1.56 7.95 12.25
N PRO A 173 2.26 9.05 12.63
CA PRO A 173 2.16 10.32 11.89
C PRO A 173 2.83 10.30 10.52
N ASP A 174 3.68 9.30 10.25
CA ASP A 174 4.44 9.17 9.01
C ASP A 174 3.79 8.19 8.01
N ILE A 175 2.56 7.73 8.30
CA ILE A 175 1.85 6.82 7.40
C ILE A 175 1.54 7.49 6.07
N LYS A 176 1.85 6.83 4.96
CA LYS A 176 1.53 7.32 3.62
C LYS A 176 0.08 7.06 3.26
N ILE A 177 -0.52 8.00 2.55
CA ILE A 177 -1.93 7.92 2.13
C ILE A 177 -2.04 8.14 0.62
N LEU A 178 -2.57 7.13 -0.08
CA LEU A 178 -3.02 7.17 -1.47
C LEU A 178 -4.53 7.34 -1.49
N ALA A 179 -5.05 8.28 -2.29
CA ALA A 179 -6.49 8.44 -2.47
C ALA A 179 -6.92 8.12 -3.92
N SER A 180 -8.02 7.38 -4.08
CA SER A 180 -8.52 6.92 -5.39
C SER A 180 -10.00 7.20 -5.53
N PRO A 181 -10.47 7.85 -6.64
CA PRO A 181 -11.89 8.04 -6.91
C PRO A 181 -12.49 6.82 -7.64
N TRP A 182 -13.69 6.40 -7.25
CA TRP A 182 -14.49 5.41 -7.99
C TRP A 182 -15.36 6.06 -9.06
N SER A 183 -15.81 7.29 -8.82
CA SER A 183 -16.59 8.08 -9.78
C SER A 183 -16.50 9.57 -9.42
N PRO A 184 -16.47 10.47 -10.40
CA PRO A 184 -16.76 11.88 -10.16
C PRO A 184 -18.24 12.08 -9.81
N PRO A 185 -18.65 13.28 -9.37
CA PRO A 185 -20.07 13.68 -9.32
C PRO A 185 -20.82 13.33 -10.61
N THR A 186 -22.05 12.82 -10.48
CA THR A 186 -22.78 12.25 -11.62
C THR A 186 -23.06 13.26 -12.74
N TRP A 187 -23.18 14.55 -12.42
CA TRP A 187 -23.39 15.61 -13.40
C TRP A 187 -22.14 15.92 -14.28
N LEU A 188 -20.96 15.45 -13.87
CA LEU A 188 -19.73 15.50 -14.67
C LEU A 188 -19.64 14.38 -15.69
N LYS A 189 -20.54 13.39 -15.65
CA LYS A 189 -20.49 12.19 -16.49
C LYS A 189 -21.24 12.35 -17.80
N THR A 190 -20.91 11.49 -18.74
CA THR A 190 -21.68 11.25 -19.97
C THR A 190 -21.92 9.76 -20.15
N PHE A 191 -23.08 9.39 -20.67
CA PHE A 191 -23.42 8.02 -21.05
C PHE A 191 -23.43 7.85 -22.58
N ASP A 192 -23.08 8.89 -23.33
CA ASP A 192 -22.87 8.84 -24.78
C ASP A 192 -21.42 8.38 -25.07
N ILE A 193 -21.14 7.15 -24.69
CA ILE A 193 -19.88 6.44 -24.95
C ILE A 193 -20.17 5.01 -25.44
N PRO A 194 -19.29 4.44 -26.31
CA PRO A 194 -19.58 3.13 -26.97
C PRO A 194 -19.86 1.98 -26.00
N ILE A 195 -19.18 1.94 -24.84
CA ILE A 195 -19.35 0.87 -23.85
C ILE A 195 -20.74 0.87 -23.19
N GLU A 196 -21.45 2.00 -23.21
CA GLU A 196 -22.76 2.19 -22.59
C GLU A 196 -23.95 2.03 -23.56
N ASN A 197 -23.70 1.66 -24.82
CA ASN A 197 -24.76 1.51 -25.83
C ASN A 197 -25.87 0.54 -25.41
N GLU A 198 -25.55 -0.43 -24.55
CA GLU A 198 -26.47 -1.44 -24.03
C GLU A 198 -26.69 -1.31 -22.52
N ARG A 199 -26.48 -0.14 -21.95
CA ARG A 199 -26.63 0.09 -20.51
C ARG A 199 -28.06 -0.21 -20.05
N ASP A 200 -28.21 -0.97 -18.96
CA ASP A 200 -29.51 -1.16 -18.31
C ASP A 200 -29.99 0.22 -17.76
N PRO A 201 -31.13 0.72 -18.22
CA PRO A 201 -31.67 2.01 -17.78
C PRO A 201 -32.09 2.04 -16.31
N LYS A 202 -32.11 0.89 -15.63
CA LYS A 202 -32.40 0.80 -14.19
C LYS A 202 -31.19 1.04 -13.31
N LEU A 203 -29.97 1.02 -13.88
CA LEU A 203 -28.76 1.33 -13.14
C LEU A 203 -28.73 2.80 -12.76
N PRO A 204 -28.33 3.13 -11.53
CA PRO A 204 -28.21 4.52 -11.10
C PRO A 204 -27.08 5.24 -11.89
N PRO A 205 -27.12 6.56 -12.01
CA PRO A 205 -26.08 7.32 -12.75
C PRO A 205 -24.68 7.23 -12.09
N THR A 206 -24.58 6.72 -10.88
CA THR A 206 -23.30 6.42 -10.22
C THR A 206 -22.56 5.23 -10.85
N VAL A 207 -23.29 4.31 -11.54
CA VAL A 207 -22.71 3.14 -12.21
C VAL A 207 -22.39 3.47 -13.67
N GLY A 208 -21.14 3.20 -14.11
CA GLY A 208 -20.71 3.37 -15.50
C GLY A 208 -20.66 4.83 -15.97
N GLY A 209 -20.83 5.03 -17.28
CA GLY A 209 -20.59 6.30 -17.94
C GLY A 209 -19.09 6.63 -18.02
N GLY A 210 -18.78 7.70 -18.74
CA GLY A 210 -17.44 8.29 -18.87
C GLY A 210 -17.40 9.71 -18.35
N LEU A 211 -16.21 10.25 -18.14
CA LEU A 211 -16.03 11.67 -17.85
C LEU A 211 -16.40 12.48 -19.09
N ASN A 212 -17.31 13.43 -18.93
CA ASN A 212 -17.71 14.31 -20.03
C ASN A 212 -16.54 15.26 -20.36
N PRO A 213 -16.03 15.28 -21.61
CA PRO A 213 -14.90 16.14 -21.98
C PRO A 213 -15.12 17.62 -21.70
N LYS A 214 -16.37 18.07 -21.71
CA LYS A 214 -16.73 19.45 -21.33
C LYS A 214 -16.30 19.81 -19.90
N TYR A 215 -16.28 18.82 -19.00
CA TYR A 215 -16.06 19.02 -17.57
C TYR A 215 -14.70 18.52 -17.06
N GLU A 216 -13.77 18.15 -17.94
CA GLU A 216 -12.45 17.68 -17.50
C GLU A 216 -11.71 18.69 -16.63
N HIS A 217 -11.78 19.99 -16.96
CA HIS A 217 -11.20 21.06 -16.15
C HIS A 217 -11.87 21.20 -14.77
N VAL A 218 -13.20 20.97 -14.69
CA VAL A 218 -13.92 20.97 -13.40
C VAL A 218 -13.49 19.79 -12.54
N TYR A 219 -13.34 18.62 -13.15
CA TYR A 219 -12.90 17.42 -12.42
C TYR A 219 -11.46 17.57 -11.90
N ALA A 220 -10.56 18.19 -12.64
CA ALA A 220 -9.22 18.52 -12.15
C ALA A 220 -9.29 19.41 -10.90
N ASN A 221 -10.10 20.47 -10.94
CA ASN A 221 -10.34 21.35 -9.80
C ASN A 221 -11.01 20.64 -8.62
N TYR A 222 -11.90 19.66 -8.87
CA TYR A 222 -12.51 18.84 -7.83
C TYR A 222 -11.45 18.05 -7.05
N LEU A 223 -10.48 17.44 -7.74
CA LEU A 223 -9.37 16.73 -7.11
C LEU A 223 -8.43 17.66 -6.33
N VAL A 224 -8.17 18.88 -6.86
CA VAL A 224 -7.42 19.93 -6.15
C VAL A 224 -8.14 20.31 -4.85
N LYS A 225 -9.45 20.60 -4.92
CA LYS A 225 -10.26 20.94 -3.73
C LYS A 225 -10.28 19.83 -2.70
N TYR A 226 -10.35 18.56 -3.13
CA TYR A 226 -10.30 17.42 -2.22
C TYR A 226 -8.98 17.39 -1.42
N ILE A 227 -7.84 17.49 -2.10
CA ILE A 227 -6.53 17.47 -1.43
C ILE A 227 -6.41 18.65 -0.45
N GLN A 228 -6.86 19.84 -0.86
CA GLN A 228 -6.86 21.02 0.01
C GLN A 228 -7.78 20.87 1.23
N ALA A 229 -8.96 20.26 1.04
CA ALA A 229 -9.91 20.03 2.12
C ALA A 229 -9.37 19.01 3.13
N MET A 230 -8.74 17.90 2.66
CA MET A 230 -8.07 16.93 3.54
C MET A 230 -6.90 17.56 4.29
N ALA A 231 -6.09 18.39 3.62
CA ALA A 231 -5.01 19.14 4.27
C ALA A 231 -5.54 20.10 5.35
N ALA A 232 -6.69 20.74 5.13
CA ALA A 232 -7.36 21.58 6.14
C ALA A 232 -7.85 20.78 7.36
N GLU A 233 -8.15 19.48 7.18
CA GLU A 233 -8.42 18.55 8.29
C GLU A 233 -7.14 18.04 8.98
N GLY A 234 -5.95 18.40 8.49
CA GLY A 234 -4.66 17.94 9.00
C GLY A 234 -4.24 16.57 8.44
N ILE A 235 -4.77 16.16 7.30
CA ILE A 235 -4.48 14.91 6.62
C ILE A 235 -3.77 15.20 5.30
N SER A 236 -2.51 14.79 5.18
CA SER A 236 -1.76 14.91 3.93
C SER A 236 -2.06 13.74 3.00
N ILE A 237 -2.30 14.02 1.72
CA ILE A 237 -2.46 13.01 0.68
C ILE A 237 -1.14 12.92 -0.09
N ASP A 238 -0.43 11.80 0.01
CA ASP A 238 0.87 11.60 -0.65
C ASP A 238 0.74 11.35 -2.15
N ALA A 239 -0.34 10.69 -2.56
CA ALA A 239 -0.60 10.37 -3.95
C ALA A 239 -2.10 10.28 -4.23
N ILE A 240 -2.47 10.47 -5.49
CA ILE A 240 -3.80 10.10 -5.98
C ILE A 240 -3.69 9.19 -7.20
N THR A 241 -4.67 8.30 -7.39
CA THR A 241 -4.96 7.77 -8.71
C THR A 241 -6.06 8.60 -9.38
N ILE A 242 -6.15 8.53 -10.71
CA ILE A 242 -7.12 9.35 -11.46
C ILE A 242 -8.50 8.72 -11.42
N GLN A 243 -8.53 7.39 -11.45
CA GLN A 243 -9.74 6.58 -11.47
C GLN A 243 -9.42 5.18 -10.97
N ASN A 244 -10.17 4.68 -9.99
CA ASN A 244 -10.18 3.27 -9.66
C ASN A 244 -10.77 2.46 -10.81
N GLU A 245 -10.02 1.47 -11.29
CA GLU A 245 -10.45 0.49 -12.31
C GLU A 245 -11.14 1.10 -13.52
N PRO A 246 -10.45 1.93 -14.34
CA PRO A 246 -11.06 2.69 -15.43
C PRO A 246 -11.75 1.83 -16.50
N HIS A 247 -11.50 0.52 -16.56
CA HIS A 247 -12.18 -0.41 -17.45
C HIS A 247 -13.23 -1.29 -16.74
N HIS A 248 -13.41 -1.15 -15.42
CA HIS A 248 -14.44 -1.85 -14.66
C HIS A 248 -15.62 -0.91 -14.35
N HIS A 249 -16.47 -0.69 -15.36
CA HIS A 249 -17.58 0.26 -15.32
C HIS A 249 -18.87 -0.29 -14.69
N ARG A 250 -18.80 -1.41 -13.96
CA ARG A 250 -19.98 -2.08 -13.36
C ARG A 250 -20.00 -2.08 -11.84
N ASN A 251 -18.97 -1.56 -11.19
CA ASN A 251 -19.01 -1.24 -9.76
C ASN A 251 -19.99 -0.09 -9.49
N ASN A 252 -20.44 0.03 -8.29
CA ASN A 252 -21.20 1.17 -7.82
C ASN A 252 -20.49 1.83 -6.61
N PRO A 253 -19.91 3.03 -6.77
CA PRO A 253 -19.83 3.81 -8.00
C PRO A 253 -18.75 3.33 -8.97
N SER A 254 -18.76 3.82 -10.22
CA SER A 254 -17.74 3.54 -11.23
C SER A 254 -17.73 4.57 -12.36
N LEU A 255 -16.62 4.63 -13.10
CA LEU A 255 -16.46 5.42 -14.31
C LEU A 255 -15.57 4.67 -15.30
N TYR A 256 -15.96 4.68 -16.58
CA TYR A 256 -15.12 4.20 -17.67
C TYR A 256 -14.21 5.32 -18.20
N MET A 257 -12.93 5.03 -18.39
CA MET A 257 -11.97 5.99 -18.95
C MET A 257 -10.93 5.28 -19.83
N GLU A 258 -10.84 5.68 -21.10
CA GLU A 258 -9.82 5.19 -22.03
C GLU A 258 -8.46 5.84 -21.76
N ALA A 259 -7.38 5.15 -22.16
CA ALA A 259 -6.01 5.66 -21.99
C ALA A 259 -5.79 7.03 -22.61
N ASP A 260 -6.36 7.26 -23.81
CA ASP A 260 -6.25 8.53 -24.50
C ASP A 260 -6.94 9.67 -23.75
N GLN A 261 -8.08 9.39 -23.11
CA GLN A 261 -8.77 10.39 -22.27
C GLN A 261 -7.97 10.65 -20.99
N MET A 262 -7.48 9.63 -20.31
CA MET A 262 -6.64 9.79 -19.10
C MET A 262 -5.38 10.59 -19.42
N ARG A 263 -4.70 10.27 -20.53
CA ARG A 263 -3.52 11.02 -21.01
C ARG A 263 -3.84 12.52 -21.21
N ASN A 264 -4.93 12.80 -21.93
CA ASN A 264 -5.33 14.18 -22.23
C ASN A 264 -5.76 14.94 -20.98
N PHE A 265 -6.46 14.27 -20.06
CA PHE A 265 -6.86 14.81 -18.77
C PHE A 265 -5.64 15.19 -17.91
N VAL A 266 -4.66 14.31 -17.78
CA VAL A 266 -3.42 14.63 -17.04
C VAL A 266 -2.67 15.77 -17.67
N LYS A 267 -2.46 15.70 -19.00
CA LYS A 267 -1.65 16.66 -19.75
C LYS A 267 -2.24 18.07 -19.75
N ASN A 268 -3.55 18.18 -19.98
CA ASN A 268 -4.19 19.45 -20.29
C ASN A 268 -4.89 20.09 -19.08
N HIS A 269 -5.19 19.30 -18.04
CA HIS A 269 -5.99 19.74 -16.90
C HIS A 269 -5.31 19.41 -15.57
N LEU A 270 -5.22 18.16 -15.15
CA LEU A 270 -4.81 17.80 -13.80
C LEU A 270 -3.38 18.24 -13.46
N GLY A 271 -2.42 17.93 -14.33
CA GLY A 271 -1.01 18.30 -14.10
C GLY A 271 -0.81 19.82 -13.98
N PRO A 272 -1.30 20.63 -14.94
CA PRO A 272 -1.25 22.09 -14.82
C PRO A 272 -1.96 22.66 -13.58
N GLU A 273 -3.12 22.11 -13.19
CA GLU A 273 -3.83 22.56 -11.99
C GLU A 273 -3.08 22.22 -10.70
N PHE A 274 -2.43 21.05 -10.62
CA PHE A 274 -1.57 20.69 -9.48
C PHE A 274 -0.38 21.65 -9.36
N GLU A 275 0.31 21.95 -10.48
CA GLU A 275 1.39 22.93 -10.48
C GLU A 275 0.91 24.32 -10.06
N ALA A 276 -0.23 24.78 -10.58
CA ALA A 276 -0.80 26.10 -10.26
C ALA A 276 -1.23 26.20 -8.79
N ALA A 277 -1.77 25.12 -8.23
CA ALA A 277 -2.20 25.04 -6.83
C ALA A 277 -1.04 24.75 -5.85
N GLY A 278 0.17 24.42 -6.33
CA GLY A 278 1.33 24.04 -5.50
C GLY A 278 1.10 22.71 -4.77
N ILE A 279 0.40 21.76 -5.40
CA ILE A 279 0.14 20.43 -4.85
C ILE A 279 1.32 19.51 -5.19
N GLU A 280 1.88 18.88 -4.16
CA GLU A 280 3.02 17.94 -4.27
C GLU A 280 2.58 16.48 -4.30
N SER A 281 1.28 16.18 -4.12
CA SER A 281 0.75 14.82 -4.22
C SER A 281 1.08 14.21 -5.59
N LYS A 282 1.56 12.97 -5.59
CA LYS A 282 1.92 12.24 -6.80
C LYS A 282 0.67 11.91 -7.62
N ILE A 283 0.76 12.01 -8.94
CA ILE A 283 -0.26 11.52 -9.86
C ILE A 283 0.14 10.13 -10.31
N ILE A 284 -0.72 9.14 -10.05
CA ILE A 284 -0.54 7.74 -10.43
C ILE A 284 -1.66 7.37 -11.40
N ILE A 285 -1.29 6.71 -12.51
CA ILE A 285 -2.23 6.32 -13.57
C ILE A 285 -2.58 4.84 -13.48
N TRP A 286 -3.58 4.42 -14.26
CA TRP A 286 -4.13 3.08 -14.41
C TRP A 286 -4.96 2.65 -13.20
N ASP A 287 -4.34 2.15 -12.13
CA ASP A 287 -5.04 1.67 -10.93
C ASP A 287 -6.03 0.53 -11.24
N HIS A 288 -5.58 -0.47 -11.98
CA HIS A 288 -6.39 -1.60 -12.48
C HIS A 288 -5.53 -2.84 -12.76
N ASN A 289 -6.16 -3.88 -13.33
CA ASN A 289 -5.60 -5.21 -13.54
C ASN A 289 -4.30 -5.25 -14.36
N ALA A 290 -3.50 -6.28 -14.09
CA ALA A 290 -2.21 -6.52 -14.74
C ALA A 290 -2.32 -7.09 -16.18
N ASP A 291 -3.53 -7.25 -16.72
CA ASP A 291 -3.78 -7.78 -18.06
C ASP A 291 -3.59 -6.76 -19.20
N ARG A 292 -3.37 -5.47 -18.88
CA ARG A 292 -3.26 -4.39 -19.87
C ARG A 292 -2.09 -3.44 -19.63
N PRO A 293 -0.83 -3.93 -19.62
CA PRO A 293 0.34 -3.06 -19.44
C PRO A 293 0.49 -1.99 -20.54
N GLU A 294 -0.12 -2.22 -21.71
CA GLU A 294 -0.12 -1.24 -22.81
C GLU A 294 -0.91 0.04 -22.46
N TYR A 295 -1.89 0.00 -21.56
CA TYR A 295 -2.65 1.18 -21.16
C TYR A 295 -1.73 2.24 -20.54
N PRO A 296 -1.04 2.00 -19.39
CA PRO A 296 -0.13 2.97 -18.82
C PRO A 296 1.06 3.30 -19.74
N ILE A 297 1.61 2.31 -20.50
CA ILE A 297 2.69 2.57 -21.44
C ILE A 297 2.28 3.59 -22.50
N SER A 298 1.05 3.49 -23.05
CA SER A 298 0.58 4.42 -24.07
C SER A 298 0.47 5.86 -23.57
N ILE A 299 0.11 6.04 -22.27
CA ILE A 299 0.05 7.35 -21.63
C ILE A 299 1.45 7.90 -21.37
N LEU A 300 2.34 7.07 -20.85
CA LEU A 300 3.72 7.46 -20.51
C LEU A 300 4.56 7.76 -21.77
N ASN A 301 4.19 7.23 -22.93
CA ASN A 301 4.81 7.55 -24.22
C ASN A 301 4.59 9.01 -24.66
N ASP A 302 3.60 9.74 -24.09
CA ASP A 302 3.44 11.18 -24.31
C ASP A 302 4.28 11.95 -23.26
N PRO A 303 5.41 12.58 -23.65
CA PRO A 303 6.28 13.27 -22.70
C PRO A 303 5.61 14.44 -21.99
N GLU A 304 4.59 15.07 -22.60
CA GLU A 304 3.87 16.19 -21.99
C GLU A 304 2.88 15.71 -20.93
N ALA A 305 2.38 14.49 -21.00
CA ALA A 305 1.62 13.85 -19.93
C ALA A 305 2.56 13.24 -18.88
N SER A 306 3.57 12.50 -19.34
CA SER A 306 4.49 11.75 -18.50
C SER A 306 5.24 12.61 -17.47
N LYS A 307 5.53 13.89 -17.78
CA LYS A 307 6.23 14.78 -16.84
C LYS A 307 5.45 15.04 -15.54
N PHE A 308 4.12 14.89 -15.55
CA PHE A 308 3.27 15.05 -14.37
C PHE A 308 3.03 13.74 -13.61
N ILE A 309 3.34 12.59 -14.23
CA ILE A 309 3.01 11.25 -13.72
C ILE A 309 4.20 10.69 -12.97
N ASP A 310 3.97 10.28 -11.71
CA ASP A 310 4.97 9.59 -10.91
C ASP A 310 5.11 8.12 -11.32
N GLY A 311 4.00 7.44 -11.61
CA GLY A 311 4.00 6.03 -11.95
C GLY A 311 2.63 5.45 -12.26
N SER A 312 2.57 4.11 -12.27
CA SER A 312 1.37 3.33 -12.59
C SER A 312 1.03 2.37 -11.45
N ALA A 313 -0.26 2.23 -11.15
CA ALA A 313 -0.78 1.34 -10.13
C ALA A 313 -1.48 0.11 -10.75
N PHE A 314 -1.39 -1.03 -10.03
CA PHE A 314 -1.90 -2.31 -10.51
C PHE A 314 -2.74 -3.03 -9.46
N HIS A 315 -3.72 -3.81 -9.97
CA HIS A 315 -4.49 -4.84 -9.28
C HIS A 315 -4.17 -6.19 -9.93
N LEU A 316 -4.56 -7.32 -9.33
CA LEU A 316 -4.26 -8.65 -9.86
C LEU A 316 -5.51 -9.55 -9.92
N TYR A 317 -6.66 -9.00 -10.33
CA TYR A 317 -7.85 -9.80 -10.60
C TYR A 317 -7.80 -10.43 -12.00
N ALA A 318 -6.91 -9.93 -12.86
CA ALA A 318 -6.61 -10.47 -14.19
C ALA A 318 -5.18 -10.12 -14.60
N GLY A 319 -4.60 -10.94 -15.48
CA GLY A 319 -3.21 -10.81 -15.93
C GLY A 319 -2.21 -11.44 -14.97
N ASP A 320 -0.95 -11.13 -15.17
CA ASP A 320 0.18 -11.66 -14.41
C ASP A 320 0.99 -10.50 -13.80
N ILE A 321 1.56 -10.73 -12.61
CA ILE A 321 2.28 -9.70 -11.84
C ILE A 321 3.50 -9.14 -12.59
N GLU A 322 4.06 -9.89 -13.53
CA GLU A 322 5.16 -9.51 -14.41
C GLU A 322 4.83 -8.33 -15.34
N ALA A 323 3.54 -8.01 -15.51
CA ALA A 323 3.11 -6.81 -16.24
C ALA A 323 3.72 -5.52 -15.66
N LEU A 324 3.99 -5.48 -14.35
CA LEU A 324 4.69 -4.36 -13.72
C LEU A 324 6.10 -4.22 -14.30
N SER A 325 6.85 -5.31 -14.43
CA SER A 325 8.18 -5.30 -15.06
C SER A 325 8.12 -4.86 -16.52
N THR A 326 7.08 -5.26 -17.26
CA THR A 326 6.88 -4.81 -18.65
C THR A 326 6.77 -3.28 -18.74
N VAL A 327 6.02 -2.65 -17.81
CA VAL A 327 5.91 -1.18 -17.77
C VAL A 327 7.24 -0.55 -17.31
N LYS A 328 7.92 -1.16 -16.34
CA LYS A 328 9.24 -0.69 -15.86
C LYS A 328 10.30 -0.72 -16.95
N GLU A 329 10.31 -1.74 -17.78
CA GLU A 329 11.24 -1.86 -18.92
C GLU A 329 10.97 -0.79 -19.99
N ALA A 330 9.70 -0.48 -20.25
CA ALA A 330 9.31 0.58 -21.19
C ALA A 330 9.61 1.99 -20.64
N HIS A 331 9.44 2.21 -19.35
CA HIS A 331 9.63 3.51 -18.67
C HIS A 331 10.42 3.36 -17.36
N PRO A 332 11.77 3.19 -17.44
CA PRO A 332 12.62 2.88 -16.29
C PRO A 332 12.66 3.97 -15.19
N ASP A 333 12.32 5.20 -15.56
CA ASP A 333 12.26 6.36 -14.64
C ASP A 333 10.96 6.43 -13.83
N LYS A 334 9.94 5.64 -14.22
CA LYS A 334 8.63 5.65 -13.56
C LYS A 334 8.54 4.62 -12.43
N ASN A 335 7.77 4.97 -11.41
CA ASN A 335 7.49 4.12 -10.27
C ASN A 335 6.31 3.18 -10.55
N LEU A 336 6.26 2.06 -9.83
CA LEU A 336 5.16 1.10 -9.90
C LEU A 336 4.58 0.89 -8.50
N TYR A 337 3.28 0.68 -8.45
CA TYR A 337 2.49 0.53 -7.24
C TYR A 337 1.57 -0.66 -7.38
N PHE A 338 1.35 -1.39 -6.28
CA PHE A 338 0.32 -2.41 -6.20
C PHE A 338 -0.74 -1.94 -5.19
N THR A 339 -1.94 -1.65 -5.66
CA THR A 339 -2.89 -0.83 -4.90
C THR A 339 -4.14 -1.56 -4.46
N GLU A 340 -4.42 -2.78 -5.00
CA GLU A 340 -5.60 -3.51 -4.58
C GLU A 340 -5.55 -4.99 -4.92
N GLN A 341 -5.99 -5.83 -3.96
CA GLN A 341 -6.41 -7.21 -4.13
C GLN A 341 -7.25 -7.62 -2.92
N TYR A 342 -8.48 -8.10 -3.14
CA TYR A 342 -9.32 -8.59 -2.04
C TYR A 342 -8.99 -10.03 -1.65
N VAL A 343 -9.34 -10.40 -0.42
CA VAL A 343 -9.42 -11.78 0.04
C VAL A 343 -10.86 -12.25 -0.08
N ASN A 344 -11.08 -13.41 -0.70
CA ASN A 344 -12.43 -13.95 -0.86
C ASN A 344 -12.87 -14.72 0.38
N VAL A 345 -14.03 -14.39 0.96
CA VAL A 345 -14.57 -15.09 2.14
C VAL A 345 -14.77 -16.59 1.93
N ASN A 346 -14.99 -17.02 0.66
CA ASN A 346 -15.16 -18.42 0.30
C ASN A 346 -13.84 -19.17 0.06
N GLY A 347 -12.68 -18.49 0.15
CA GLY A 347 -11.37 -19.10 0.07
C GLY A 347 -10.99 -19.85 1.35
N ASP A 348 -9.92 -20.62 1.30
CA ASP A 348 -9.35 -21.24 2.51
C ASP A 348 -8.14 -20.43 3.00
N PHE A 349 -7.93 -20.42 4.32
CA PHE A 349 -6.88 -19.63 4.94
C PHE A 349 -5.49 -19.93 4.37
N GLY A 350 -5.15 -21.22 4.22
CA GLY A 350 -3.83 -21.63 3.76
C GLY A 350 -3.58 -21.25 2.30
N GLY A 351 -4.54 -21.58 1.41
CA GLY A 351 -4.43 -21.27 -0.02
C GLY A 351 -4.35 -19.77 -0.29
N ASP A 352 -5.21 -18.99 0.34
CA ASP A 352 -5.18 -17.53 0.18
C ASP A 352 -3.91 -16.92 0.77
N LEU A 353 -3.46 -17.35 1.97
CA LEU A 353 -2.21 -16.88 2.55
C LEU A 353 -1.03 -17.12 1.59
N MET A 354 -0.90 -18.34 1.06
CA MET A 354 0.16 -18.70 0.13
C MET A 354 0.09 -17.83 -1.13
N TRP A 355 -1.09 -17.73 -1.74
CA TRP A 355 -1.30 -16.98 -2.96
C TRP A 355 -0.97 -15.48 -2.80
N HIS A 356 -1.47 -14.86 -1.72
CA HIS A 356 -1.23 -13.43 -1.45
C HIS A 356 0.25 -13.14 -1.16
N VAL A 357 0.93 -14.03 -0.42
CA VAL A 357 2.37 -13.84 -0.17
C VAL A 357 3.19 -14.06 -1.44
N GLU A 358 2.89 -15.10 -2.23
CA GLU A 358 3.62 -15.38 -3.47
C GLU A 358 3.46 -14.27 -4.49
N ASN A 359 2.23 -13.90 -4.81
CA ASN A 359 1.96 -12.99 -5.92
C ASN A 359 2.10 -11.52 -5.53
N LEU A 360 1.70 -11.16 -4.29
CA LEU A 360 1.68 -9.75 -3.89
C LEU A 360 2.94 -9.37 -3.12
N ILE A 361 3.24 -10.02 -2.01
CA ILE A 361 4.39 -9.61 -1.19
C ILE A 361 5.70 -9.87 -1.93
N ILE A 362 5.88 -11.09 -2.42
CA ILE A 362 7.09 -11.49 -3.15
C ILE A 362 7.00 -11.00 -4.60
N GLY A 363 5.94 -11.34 -5.31
CA GLY A 363 5.77 -11.09 -6.73
C GLY A 363 5.78 -9.60 -7.08
N ALA A 364 4.90 -8.79 -6.47
CA ALA A 364 4.88 -7.36 -6.76
C ALA A 364 6.20 -6.68 -6.37
N SER A 365 6.79 -7.06 -5.20
CA SER A 365 8.09 -6.52 -4.81
C SER A 365 9.20 -6.87 -5.80
N ARG A 366 9.24 -8.10 -6.31
CA ARG A 366 10.22 -8.51 -7.34
C ARG A 366 9.98 -7.81 -8.67
N ASN A 367 8.74 -7.46 -8.96
CA ASN A 367 8.33 -6.73 -10.16
C ASN A 367 8.25 -5.21 -9.95
N TRP A 368 9.12 -4.64 -9.12
CA TRP A 368 9.36 -3.21 -8.95
C TRP A 368 8.30 -2.41 -8.22
N SER A 369 7.26 -3.04 -7.66
CA SER A 369 6.30 -2.29 -6.86
C SER A 369 6.96 -1.67 -5.63
N LYS A 370 6.62 -0.41 -5.34
CA LYS A 370 7.10 0.31 -4.16
C LYS A 370 6.22 0.11 -2.93
N ASN A 371 5.01 -0.36 -3.13
CA ASN A 371 4.07 -0.69 -2.07
C ASN A 371 3.31 -1.96 -2.40
N VAL A 372 2.63 -2.51 -1.40
CA VAL A 372 1.61 -3.55 -1.61
C VAL A 372 0.43 -3.24 -0.70
N LEU A 373 -0.72 -2.98 -1.30
CA LEU A 373 -1.97 -2.72 -0.60
C LEU A 373 -2.99 -3.79 -0.94
N GLN A 374 -3.57 -4.40 0.07
CA GLN A 374 -4.75 -5.23 -0.10
C GLN A 374 -6.02 -4.37 -0.01
N TRP A 375 -7.16 -4.95 -0.37
CA TRP A 375 -8.44 -4.26 -0.34
C TRP A 375 -8.84 -3.88 1.09
N ASN A 376 -10.03 -4.15 1.51
CA ASN A 376 -10.60 -3.61 2.73
C ASN A 376 -9.88 -4.05 4.02
N LEU A 377 -9.57 -3.08 4.87
CA LEU A 377 -8.96 -3.31 6.18
C LEU A 377 -9.89 -4.13 7.09
N THR A 378 -11.18 -3.81 7.10
CA THR A 378 -12.12 -4.52 7.95
C THR A 378 -13.35 -5.02 7.19
N SER A 379 -13.96 -6.08 7.70
CA SER A 379 -15.31 -6.53 7.41
C SER A 379 -16.03 -6.84 8.71
N ASN A 380 -17.35 -7.00 8.66
CA ASN A 380 -18.14 -7.64 9.72
C ASN A 380 -18.52 -9.07 9.30
N PRO A 381 -19.16 -9.89 10.15
CA PRO A 381 -19.57 -11.24 9.80
C PRO A 381 -20.53 -11.33 8.60
N ASP A 382 -21.31 -10.28 8.36
CA ASP A 382 -22.28 -10.20 7.25
C ASP A 382 -21.68 -9.62 5.96
N LEU A 383 -20.39 -9.25 5.96
CA LEU A 383 -19.67 -8.60 4.86
C LEU A 383 -20.32 -7.29 4.39
N THR A 384 -20.97 -6.58 5.29
CA THR A 384 -21.58 -5.27 5.04
C THR A 384 -20.72 -4.15 5.67
N PRO A 385 -20.84 -2.89 5.21
CA PRO A 385 -21.66 -2.41 4.12
C PRO A 385 -21.04 -2.66 2.75
N TYR A 386 -21.90 -2.71 1.75
CA TYR A 386 -21.54 -2.62 0.34
C TYR A 386 -22.66 -1.89 -0.41
N THR A 387 -22.30 -1.19 -1.47
CA THR A 387 -23.27 -0.45 -2.26
C THR A 387 -24.13 -1.37 -3.12
N PRO A 388 -25.39 -1.07 -3.36
CA PRO A 388 -26.24 -1.86 -4.27
C PRO A 388 -25.75 -1.73 -5.72
N PHE A 389 -26.07 -2.70 -6.58
CA PHE A 389 -25.76 -2.72 -8.02
C PHE A 389 -24.26 -2.82 -8.37
N GLY A 390 -23.44 -3.45 -7.54
CA GLY A 390 -22.05 -3.71 -7.89
C GLY A 390 -21.07 -3.68 -6.74
N GLY A 391 -21.50 -3.45 -5.50
CA GLY A 391 -20.65 -3.54 -4.33
C GLY A 391 -20.19 -4.97 -4.05
N CYS A 392 -18.98 -5.12 -3.49
CA CYS A 392 -18.39 -6.42 -3.23
C CYS A 392 -19.09 -7.16 -2.07
N THR A 393 -19.69 -8.31 -2.36
CA THR A 393 -20.42 -9.15 -1.38
C THR A 393 -19.57 -10.29 -0.82
N VAL A 394 -18.31 -10.42 -1.22
CA VAL A 394 -17.40 -11.52 -0.85
C VAL A 394 -16.05 -11.03 -0.32
N CYS A 395 -15.88 -9.72 -0.17
CA CYS A 395 -14.63 -9.10 0.24
C CYS A 395 -14.41 -9.24 1.75
N LEU A 396 -13.56 -10.19 2.15
CA LEU A 396 -13.16 -10.40 3.53
C LEU A 396 -12.11 -9.36 3.93
N GLY A 397 -12.34 -8.64 5.02
CA GLY A 397 -11.36 -7.71 5.58
C GLY A 397 -10.12 -8.40 6.12
N ALA A 398 -9.03 -7.67 6.27
CA ALA A 398 -7.86 -8.17 7.00
C ALA A 398 -8.25 -8.58 8.42
N VAL A 399 -9.15 -7.84 9.04
CA VAL A 399 -9.80 -8.20 10.30
C VAL A 399 -11.31 -8.21 10.13
N THR A 400 -11.98 -9.14 10.84
CA THR A 400 -13.43 -9.16 10.99
C THR A 400 -13.80 -8.63 12.36
N ILE A 401 -14.67 -7.62 12.41
CA ILE A 401 -15.15 -6.96 13.63
C ILE A 401 -16.59 -7.38 13.87
N ASP A 402 -16.86 -8.00 15.03
CA ASP A 402 -18.20 -8.37 15.51
C ASP A 402 -18.42 -7.69 16.88
N GLY A 403 -19.07 -6.53 16.88
CA GLY A 403 -19.11 -5.66 18.07
C GLY A 403 -17.70 -5.22 18.48
N ASN A 404 -17.20 -5.74 19.59
CA ASN A 404 -15.81 -5.49 20.06
C ASN A 404 -14.88 -6.69 19.85
N GLU A 405 -15.39 -7.82 19.37
CA GLU A 405 -14.57 -8.99 19.07
C GLU A 405 -13.89 -8.83 17.71
N VAL A 406 -12.58 -9.14 17.64
CA VAL A 406 -11.76 -8.99 16.45
C VAL A 406 -11.11 -10.32 16.08
N SER A 407 -11.43 -10.80 14.88
CA SER A 407 -10.77 -11.96 14.26
C SER A 407 -9.79 -11.50 13.18
N ARG A 408 -8.62 -12.15 13.11
CA ARG A 408 -7.58 -11.84 12.13
C ARG A 408 -7.60 -12.87 11.01
N ASN A 409 -7.74 -12.40 9.79
CA ASN A 409 -7.88 -13.22 8.60
C ASN A 409 -6.55 -13.38 7.85
N GLN A 410 -6.50 -14.22 6.82
CA GLN A 410 -5.28 -14.50 6.05
C GLN A 410 -4.63 -13.26 5.47
N GLY A 411 -5.41 -12.26 5.05
CA GLY A 411 -4.90 -10.97 4.57
C GLY A 411 -4.09 -10.21 5.63
N TYR A 412 -4.53 -10.27 6.90
CA TYR A 412 -3.79 -9.68 8.03
C TYR A 412 -2.37 -10.27 8.13
N TYR A 413 -2.25 -11.61 8.10
CA TYR A 413 -0.95 -12.26 8.22
C TYR A 413 -0.06 -12.06 7.00
N ALA A 414 -0.63 -12.05 5.80
CA ALA A 414 0.12 -11.78 4.57
C ALA A 414 0.83 -10.41 4.63
N ILE A 415 0.10 -9.35 4.97
CA ILE A 415 0.70 -8.01 5.11
C ILE A 415 1.62 -7.93 6.33
N ALA A 416 1.29 -8.56 7.45
CA ALA A 416 2.09 -8.52 8.67
C ALA A 416 3.50 -9.08 8.49
N HIS A 417 3.68 -10.10 7.64
CA HIS A 417 4.99 -10.63 7.27
C HIS A 417 5.89 -9.62 6.56
N ALA A 418 5.32 -8.57 5.98
CA ALA A 418 6.05 -7.48 5.35
C ALA A 418 6.07 -6.22 6.23
N SER A 419 4.92 -5.65 6.56
CA SER A 419 4.80 -4.33 7.20
C SER A 419 5.52 -4.25 8.56
N LYS A 420 5.48 -5.33 9.34
CA LYS A 420 6.14 -5.40 10.66
C LYS A 420 7.66 -5.22 10.59
N PHE A 421 8.28 -5.67 9.51
CA PHE A 421 9.74 -5.83 9.40
C PHE A 421 10.39 -4.94 8.34
N ILE A 422 9.60 -4.40 7.41
CA ILE A 422 10.07 -3.61 6.27
C ILE A 422 9.48 -2.19 6.37
N PRO A 423 10.12 -1.30 7.16
CA PRO A 423 9.67 0.08 7.28
C PRO A 423 9.86 0.85 5.95
N ASP A 424 9.20 2.00 5.83
CA ASP A 424 9.43 2.96 4.75
C ASP A 424 10.93 3.25 4.56
N GLY A 425 11.35 3.40 3.31
CA GLY A 425 12.75 3.59 2.94
C GLY A 425 13.61 2.32 2.93
N SER A 426 13.04 1.14 3.22
CA SER A 426 13.72 -0.15 2.97
C SER A 426 13.95 -0.34 1.48
N VAL A 427 15.07 -0.95 1.11
CA VAL A 427 15.42 -1.17 -0.30
C VAL A 427 15.39 -2.66 -0.60
N ARG A 428 14.71 -3.06 -1.67
CA ARG A 428 14.80 -4.44 -2.16
C ARG A 428 16.22 -4.72 -2.62
N ILE A 429 16.79 -5.83 -2.16
CA ILE A 429 18.13 -6.30 -2.53
C ILE A 429 18.06 -7.65 -3.23
N ASN A 430 19.18 -8.03 -3.86
CA ASN A 430 19.21 -9.28 -4.62
C ASN A 430 19.16 -10.50 -3.69
N SER A 431 18.31 -11.48 -4.06
CA SER A 431 18.27 -12.82 -3.48
C SER A 431 18.05 -13.85 -4.58
N THR A 432 18.65 -15.06 -4.42
CA THR A 432 18.47 -16.17 -5.38
C THR A 432 17.01 -16.56 -5.48
N GLU A 433 16.48 -16.66 -6.70
CA GLU A 433 15.13 -17.17 -6.95
C GLU A 433 15.14 -18.70 -6.92
N LEU A 434 14.16 -19.27 -6.23
CA LEU A 434 13.89 -20.69 -6.16
C LEU A 434 12.40 -20.90 -6.41
N ASP A 435 12.05 -21.71 -7.41
CA ASP A 435 10.66 -21.92 -7.84
C ASP A 435 9.80 -22.54 -6.72
N ASP A 436 10.36 -23.50 -5.96
CA ASP A 436 9.66 -24.18 -4.88
C ASP A 436 9.67 -23.39 -3.56
N LEU A 437 10.57 -22.41 -3.44
CA LEU A 437 10.74 -21.54 -2.26
C LEU A 437 10.81 -20.07 -2.69
N PRO A 438 9.72 -19.51 -3.23
CA PRO A 438 9.66 -18.09 -3.58
C PRO A 438 10.10 -17.23 -2.42
N ASN A 439 10.94 -16.22 -2.68
CA ASN A 439 11.47 -15.35 -1.64
C ASN A 439 11.76 -13.95 -2.16
N VAL A 440 11.92 -13.00 -1.26
CA VAL A 440 12.39 -11.65 -1.55
C VAL A 440 13.18 -11.12 -0.35
N ALA A 441 14.21 -10.34 -0.60
CA ALA A 441 15.03 -9.76 0.46
C ALA A 441 15.05 -8.23 0.39
N PHE A 442 15.14 -7.62 1.59
CA PHE A 442 15.18 -6.18 1.77
C PHE A 442 16.29 -5.79 2.74
N LYS A 443 16.83 -4.59 2.55
CA LYS A 443 17.71 -3.94 3.49
C LYS A 443 17.00 -2.72 4.08
N THR A 444 16.82 -2.71 5.39
CA THR A 444 16.15 -1.62 6.10
C THR A 444 17.04 -0.38 6.25
N PRO A 445 16.48 0.80 6.57
CA PRO A 445 17.25 1.99 6.90
C PRO A 445 18.20 1.79 8.09
N SER A 446 17.89 0.86 9.01
CA SER A 446 18.77 0.45 10.12
C SER A 446 19.84 -0.55 9.73
N ASN A 447 19.98 -0.89 8.44
CA ASN A 447 20.90 -1.87 7.87
C ASN A 447 20.61 -3.34 8.26
N GLN A 448 19.46 -3.67 8.82
CA GLN A 448 19.04 -5.05 8.96
C GLN A 448 18.67 -5.63 7.58
N VAL A 449 18.89 -6.92 7.40
CA VAL A 449 18.44 -7.65 6.21
C VAL A 449 17.22 -8.46 6.61
N VAL A 450 16.15 -8.33 5.84
CA VAL A 450 14.89 -9.05 6.03
C VAL A 450 14.64 -9.90 4.79
N MET A 451 14.39 -11.20 4.99
CA MET A 451 14.00 -12.11 3.92
C MET A 451 12.60 -12.66 4.22
N ILE A 452 11.69 -12.53 3.27
CA ILE A 452 10.40 -13.23 3.29
C ILE A 452 10.53 -14.43 2.34
N ILE A 453 10.15 -15.60 2.82
CA ILE A 453 10.21 -16.85 2.07
C ILE A 453 8.93 -17.65 2.26
N LEU A 454 8.49 -18.29 1.19
CA LEU A 454 7.30 -19.12 1.15
C LEU A 454 7.69 -20.58 0.90
N ASN A 455 7.25 -21.49 1.75
CA ASN A 455 7.31 -22.92 1.50
C ASN A 455 5.93 -23.43 1.07
N LYS A 456 5.77 -23.71 -0.21
CA LYS A 456 4.51 -24.22 -0.79
C LYS A 456 4.36 -25.74 -0.67
N SER A 457 5.41 -26.45 -0.30
CA SER A 457 5.39 -27.91 -0.21
C SER A 457 4.64 -28.40 1.04
N SER A 458 4.25 -29.65 1.03
CA SER A 458 3.65 -30.34 2.19
C SER A 458 4.67 -30.86 3.21
N GLU A 459 5.95 -30.58 3.00
CA GLU A 459 7.06 -31.02 3.85
C GLU A 459 7.84 -29.80 4.38
N GLU A 460 8.50 -29.98 5.51
CA GLU A 460 9.46 -29.00 6.02
C GLU A 460 10.67 -28.91 5.10
N GLU A 461 11.06 -27.69 4.71
CA GLU A 461 12.19 -27.45 3.83
C GLU A 461 13.38 -26.83 4.56
N SER A 462 14.54 -27.50 4.47
CA SER A 462 15.80 -26.97 4.99
C SER A 462 16.46 -26.07 3.96
N ILE A 463 16.84 -24.85 4.39
CA ILE A 463 17.48 -23.84 3.55
C ILE A 463 18.80 -23.36 4.14
N ASN A 464 19.74 -23.05 3.28
CA ASN A 464 20.97 -22.34 3.61
C ASN A 464 20.87 -20.91 3.07
N THR A 465 20.90 -19.92 3.93
CA THR A 465 20.99 -18.51 3.53
C THR A 465 22.42 -18.02 3.65
N ARG A 466 23.01 -17.58 2.55
CA ARG A 466 24.33 -16.95 2.54
C ARG A 466 24.16 -15.44 2.47
N LEU A 467 24.59 -14.76 3.52
CA LEU A 467 24.58 -13.31 3.63
C LEU A 467 25.97 -12.81 4.03
N ASN A 468 26.60 -12.02 3.18
CA ASN A 468 27.99 -11.60 3.33
C ASN A 468 28.94 -12.83 3.43
N SER A 469 29.73 -12.91 4.51
CA SER A 469 30.65 -14.04 4.77
C SER A 469 30.05 -15.15 5.63
N LYS A 470 28.76 -15.04 6.02
CA LYS A 470 28.10 -15.96 6.92
C LYS A 470 27.11 -16.85 6.17
N THR A 471 26.97 -18.07 6.68
CA THR A 471 25.89 -19.00 6.26
C THR A 471 24.99 -19.25 7.45
N TYR A 472 23.69 -19.22 7.20
CA TYR A 472 22.65 -19.49 8.19
C TYR A 472 21.83 -20.68 7.72
N ASN A 473 21.63 -21.64 8.61
CA ASN A 473 20.79 -22.81 8.38
C ASN A 473 19.47 -22.59 9.09
N THR A 474 18.37 -22.87 8.41
CA THR A 474 17.03 -22.86 8.99
C THR A 474 16.13 -23.85 8.28
N SER A 475 15.05 -24.28 8.95
CA SER A 475 13.97 -25.05 8.36
C SER A 475 12.72 -24.19 8.30
N VAL A 476 12.03 -24.21 7.15
CA VAL A 476 10.76 -23.53 6.94
C VAL A 476 9.66 -24.61 6.98
N PRO A 477 8.70 -24.52 7.91
CA PRO A 477 7.64 -25.51 8.02
C PRO A 477 6.85 -25.71 6.72
N ALA A 478 6.22 -26.84 6.56
CA ALA A 478 5.34 -27.16 5.45
C ALA A 478 4.23 -26.11 5.30
N SER A 479 3.84 -25.78 4.08
CA SER A 479 2.73 -24.87 3.77
C SER A 479 2.73 -23.62 4.66
N SER A 480 3.86 -22.89 4.68
CA SER A 480 4.04 -21.73 5.56
C SER A 480 4.78 -20.58 4.89
N VAL A 481 4.56 -19.39 5.43
CA VAL A 481 5.37 -18.19 5.16
C VAL A 481 6.26 -17.91 6.35
N ALA A 482 7.54 -17.59 6.08
CA ALA A 482 8.48 -17.18 7.11
C ALA A 482 9.09 -15.82 6.77
N THR A 483 9.23 -14.96 7.78
CA THR A 483 10.04 -13.74 7.71
C THR A 483 11.25 -13.91 8.61
N ILE A 484 12.44 -13.78 8.02
CA ILE A 484 13.72 -13.92 8.72
C ILE A 484 14.40 -12.55 8.77
N VAL A 485 14.74 -12.11 9.97
CA VAL A 485 15.47 -10.87 10.23
C VAL A 485 16.89 -11.24 10.66
N PHE A 486 17.90 -10.79 9.89
CA PHE A 486 19.33 -11.06 10.08
C PHE A 486 20.06 -9.91 10.75
#